data_3ffe66254e637194276a186111fe3d67
#
_entry.id   3ffe66254e637194276a186111fe3d67
#
_cell.length_a   1.000
_cell.length_b   1.000
_cell.length_c   1.000
_cell.angle_alpha   90.00
_cell.angle_beta   90.00
_cell.angle_gamma   90.00
#
_symmetry.space_group_name_H-M   'P 1'
#
loop_
_entity.id
_entity.type
_entity.pdbx_description
1 polymer ?
#
loop_
_entity_poly.entity_id
_entity_poly.type
_entity_poly.pdbx_seq_one_letter_code
_entity_poly.pdbx_strand_id
1 'polypeptide(L)'
;SLNYINNDSNSDKFRDKNLLDAINDDLKYIFFSKERLKIDYKEDKYVLFSHGKPVDPNNVSVGERNAIGLCYFFNRIMENRDELTVYNNSYLLIIDDPISSFDMENRVGILSYLKYELNKFALGCKESRFLIMTHDLQTLFDSSKYVEEILERCAITFSGQAGQNKKCVNILELSDLKVTPSNLLGRHEYTALLAMMYDYALNGTADYSMIIGNVMRKVLEAFGTFTYKKGIDELSTNNDVLDGLPEGYKKYFENLMYRLVLNGGSHLKDKTKTIDDMNFYDYISDEEKQRTARDILCFLYKLNPKHVAAHLKEKGNVEMQITQWCKENIEK
;
A
#
# COMPACT_ATOMS: atom_id res chain seq x y z
N SER A 1 12.26 -21.57 7.60
CA SER A 1 13.13 -22.79 7.59
C SER A 1 14.51 -22.48 7.02
N LEU A 2 15.33 -21.79 7.83
CA LEU A 2 16.73 -21.44 7.52
C LEU A 2 17.73 -22.55 7.84
N ASN A 3 17.30 -23.82 7.96
CA ASN A 3 18.13 -24.93 8.40
C ASN A 3 18.74 -25.80 7.28
N TYR A 4 18.82 -25.30 6.05
CA TYR A 4 19.40 -26.06 4.94
C TYR A 4 20.58 -25.35 4.29
N ILE A 5 21.64 -25.07 5.02
CA ILE A 5 22.97 -24.84 4.41
C ILE A 5 24.03 -25.30 5.40
N ASN A 6 24.35 -26.56 5.38
CA ASN A 6 25.62 -27.08 5.92
C ASN A 6 26.23 -28.01 4.87
N ASN A 7 27.48 -27.70 4.57
CA ASN A 7 28.52 -28.44 3.81
C ASN A 7 28.68 -27.98 2.36
N ASP A 8 29.71 -27.14 2.14
CA ASP A 8 30.83 -27.44 1.25
C ASP A 8 31.83 -26.29 1.15
N SER A 9 33.13 -26.64 1.27
CA SER A 9 34.37 -25.99 0.79
C SER A 9 34.57 -24.44 0.78
N ASN A 10 35.82 -24.00 0.90
CA ASN A 10 36.27 -22.58 0.87
C ASN A 10 35.73 -21.71 -0.28
N SER A 11 35.34 -22.32 -1.41
CA SER A 11 34.68 -21.61 -2.52
C SER A 11 33.27 -21.12 -2.17
N ASP A 12 32.54 -21.87 -1.35
CA ASP A 12 31.18 -21.52 -0.92
C ASP A 12 31.21 -20.38 0.11
N LYS A 13 32.20 -20.37 1.01
CA LYS A 13 32.38 -19.27 1.98
C LYS A 13 32.66 -17.90 1.32
N PHE A 14 33.36 -17.90 0.19
CA PHE A 14 33.65 -16.66 -0.56
C PHE A 14 32.43 -16.18 -1.36
N ARG A 15 31.66 -17.10 -1.90
CA ARG A 15 30.38 -16.83 -2.57
C ARG A 15 29.34 -16.28 -1.60
N ASP A 16 29.20 -16.90 -0.45
CA ASP A 16 28.27 -16.45 0.61
C ASP A 16 28.62 -15.04 1.08
N LYS A 17 29.88 -14.67 1.12
CA LYS A 17 30.31 -13.33 1.51
C LYS A 17 29.89 -12.27 0.48
N ASN A 18 30.08 -12.52 -0.81
CA ASN A 18 29.69 -11.58 -1.87
C ASN A 18 28.17 -11.40 -1.92
N LEU A 19 27.41 -12.48 -1.76
CA LEU A 19 25.95 -12.43 -1.67
C LEU A 19 25.50 -11.63 -0.44
N LEU A 20 26.17 -11.82 0.68
CA LEU A 20 25.86 -11.13 1.93
C LEU A 20 26.16 -9.63 1.83
N ASP A 21 27.29 -9.26 1.22
CA ASP A 21 27.65 -7.86 1.00
C ASP A 21 26.62 -7.18 0.07
N ALA A 22 26.18 -7.85 -1.01
CA ALA A 22 25.16 -7.35 -1.89
C ALA A 22 23.79 -7.16 -1.20
N ILE A 23 23.36 -8.14 -0.39
CA ILE A 23 22.13 -8.01 0.42
C ILE A 23 22.23 -6.83 1.39
N ASN A 24 23.38 -6.64 2.04
CA ASN A 24 23.59 -5.52 2.96
C ASN A 24 23.57 -4.15 2.25
N ASP A 25 24.10 -4.06 1.05
CA ASP A 25 24.02 -2.84 0.24
C ASP A 25 22.58 -2.54 -0.19
N ASP A 26 21.79 -3.55 -0.55
CA ASP A 26 20.39 -3.42 -0.85
C ASP A 26 19.57 -2.98 0.38
N LEU A 27 19.81 -3.61 1.54
CA LEU A 27 19.16 -3.21 2.80
C LEU A 27 19.48 -1.76 3.18
N LYS A 28 20.74 -1.35 3.00
CA LYS A 28 21.14 0.05 3.19
C LYS A 28 20.41 1.01 2.24
N TYR A 29 20.21 0.58 1.00
CA TYR A 29 19.45 1.36 0.01
C TYR A 29 17.98 1.47 0.44
N ILE A 30 17.33 0.36 0.83
CA ILE A 30 15.94 0.32 1.24
C ILE A 30 15.69 1.18 2.49
N PHE A 31 16.53 1.04 3.50
CA PHE A 31 16.33 1.71 4.80
C PHE A 31 17.03 3.09 4.91
N PHE A 32 17.74 3.53 3.88
CA PHE A 32 18.55 4.76 3.92
C PHE A 32 19.51 4.83 5.13
N SER A 33 19.88 3.68 5.68
CA SER A 33 20.70 3.56 6.88
C SER A 33 21.58 2.32 6.84
N LYS A 34 22.85 2.49 7.20
CA LYS A 34 23.82 1.38 7.28
C LYS A 34 23.62 0.50 8.52
N GLU A 35 22.99 1.05 9.55
CA GLU A 35 22.92 0.43 10.87
C GLU A 35 21.54 -0.12 11.20
N ARG A 36 20.51 0.24 10.43
CA ARG A 36 19.15 -0.17 10.73
C ARG A 36 18.98 -1.68 10.66
N LEU A 37 19.50 -2.28 9.59
CA LEU A 37 19.45 -3.73 9.43
C LEU A 37 20.70 -4.19 8.67
N LYS A 38 21.39 -5.18 9.20
CA LYS A 38 22.59 -5.76 8.62
C LYS A 38 22.70 -7.24 8.96
N ILE A 39 23.15 -8.02 8.01
CA ILE A 39 23.48 -9.44 8.21
C ILE A 39 24.99 -9.59 8.19
N ASP A 40 25.56 -10.33 9.13
CA ASP A 40 26.99 -10.66 9.22
C ASP A 40 27.16 -12.16 9.36
N TYR A 41 28.35 -12.66 9.02
CA TYR A 41 28.69 -14.08 9.19
C TYR A 41 29.81 -14.19 10.19
N LYS A 42 29.53 -14.76 11.35
CA LYS A 42 30.47 -14.93 12.47
C LYS A 42 30.35 -16.33 13.06
N GLU A 43 31.47 -16.94 13.38
CA GLU A 43 31.51 -18.24 14.04
C GLU A 43 30.64 -19.31 13.36
N ASP A 44 30.73 -19.38 12.01
CA ASP A 44 29.94 -20.27 11.15
C ASP A 44 28.41 -20.10 11.26
N LYS A 45 27.95 -18.90 11.64
CA LYS A 45 26.52 -18.55 11.73
C LYS A 45 26.23 -17.19 11.15
N TYR A 46 25.03 -17.04 10.57
CA TYR A 46 24.50 -15.74 10.21
C TYR A 46 23.97 -15.04 11.47
N VAL A 47 24.43 -13.82 11.69
CA VAL A 47 24.01 -12.97 12.80
C VAL A 47 23.34 -11.73 12.23
N LEU A 48 22.12 -11.48 12.67
CA LEU A 48 21.36 -10.31 12.30
C LEU A 48 21.61 -9.18 13.28
N PHE A 49 21.83 -7.98 12.76
CA PHE A 49 22.00 -6.75 13.54
C PHE A 49 20.87 -5.78 13.19
N SER A 50 20.24 -5.23 14.21
CA SER A 50 19.29 -4.12 14.08
C SER A 50 19.80 -2.97 14.93
N HIS A 51 19.93 -1.78 14.34
CA HIS A 51 20.47 -0.58 14.98
C HIS A 51 21.85 -0.81 15.64
N GLY A 52 22.69 -1.56 14.94
CA GLY A 52 24.05 -1.88 15.39
C GLY A 52 24.14 -2.94 16.52
N LYS A 53 23.03 -3.52 16.96
CA LYS A 53 22.99 -4.55 18.01
C LYS A 53 22.57 -5.90 17.44
N PRO A 54 23.19 -7.00 17.87
CA PRO A 54 22.76 -8.33 17.46
C PRO A 54 21.34 -8.60 17.96
N VAL A 55 20.48 -9.15 17.10
CA VAL A 55 19.08 -9.45 17.40
C VAL A 55 18.73 -10.86 16.95
N ASP A 56 17.80 -11.50 17.66
CA ASP A 56 17.21 -12.74 17.21
C ASP A 56 16.32 -12.45 15.96
N PRO A 57 16.38 -13.29 14.91
CA PRO A 57 15.55 -13.11 13.71
C PRO A 57 14.03 -13.04 13.99
N ASN A 58 13.57 -13.59 15.10
CA ASN A 58 12.17 -13.51 15.51
C ASN A 58 11.80 -12.15 16.13
N ASN A 59 12.78 -11.37 16.55
CA ASN A 59 12.59 -10.07 17.19
C ASN A 59 12.67 -8.89 16.23
N VAL A 60 12.87 -9.13 14.93
CA VAL A 60 12.75 -8.09 13.91
C VAL A 60 11.33 -8.01 13.39
N SER A 61 10.92 -6.84 12.94
CA SER A 61 9.58 -6.63 12.38
C SER A 61 9.32 -7.51 11.15
N VAL A 62 8.06 -7.77 10.86
CA VAL A 62 7.65 -8.53 9.66
C VAL A 62 8.18 -7.82 8.41
N GLY A 63 8.10 -6.47 8.37
CA GLY A 63 8.61 -5.67 7.27
C GLY A 63 10.13 -5.87 7.06
N GLU A 64 10.92 -5.81 8.11
CA GLU A 64 12.37 -6.02 8.01
C GLU A 64 12.71 -7.43 7.51
N ARG A 65 11.98 -8.47 7.94
CA ARG A 65 12.14 -9.84 7.40
C ARG A 65 11.79 -9.93 5.92
N ASN A 66 10.71 -9.26 5.51
CA ASN A 66 10.30 -9.22 4.12
C ASN A 66 11.33 -8.48 3.25
N ALA A 67 11.93 -7.40 3.75
CA ALA A 67 13.02 -6.71 3.06
C ALA A 67 14.23 -7.63 2.84
N ILE A 68 14.66 -8.38 3.87
CA ILE A 68 15.73 -9.37 3.72
C ILE A 68 15.36 -10.41 2.66
N GLY A 69 14.13 -10.95 2.71
CA GLY A 69 13.64 -11.94 1.76
C GLY A 69 13.65 -11.41 0.32
N LEU A 70 13.25 -10.16 0.13
CA LEU A 70 13.22 -9.50 -1.17
C LEU A 70 14.64 -9.27 -1.73
N CYS A 71 15.56 -8.77 -0.91
CA CYS A 71 16.97 -8.60 -1.29
C CYS A 71 17.61 -9.96 -1.63
N TYR A 72 17.36 -10.97 -0.81
CA TYR A 72 17.84 -12.33 -1.08
C TYR A 72 17.29 -12.89 -2.39
N PHE A 73 16.00 -12.69 -2.67
CA PHE A 73 15.36 -13.13 -3.92
C PHE A 73 16.05 -12.56 -5.15
N PHE A 74 16.25 -11.26 -5.23
CA PHE A 74 16.89 -10.64 -6.40
C PHE A 74 18.38 -11.01 -6.51
N ASN A 75 19.12 -11.01 -5.41
CA ASN A 75 20.53 -11.39 -5.42
C ASN A 75 20.72 -12.88 -5.75
N ARG A 76 19.79 -13.76 -5.38
CA ARG A 76 19.83 -15.18 -5.73
C ARG A 76 19.68 -15.43 -7.24
N ILE A 77 18.90 -14.59 -7.94
CA ILE A 77 18.81 -14.65 -9.41
C ILE A 77 20.17 -14.35 -10.05
N MET A 78 20.95 -13.47 -9.44
CA MET A 78 22.28 -13.06 -9.92
C MET A 78 23.37 -14.07 -9.60
N GLU A 79 23.16 -14.94 -8.63
CA GLU A 79 24.19 -15.86 -8.15
C GLU A 79 24.74 -16.76 -9.28
N ASN A 80 26.06 -16.81 -9.37
CA ASN A 80 26.79 -17.57 -10.40
C ASN A 80 26.50 -17.17 -11.85
N ARG A 81 25.98 -15.97 -12.07
CA ARG A 81 25.70 -15.43 -13.40
C ARG A 81 26.53 -14.17 -13.64
N ASP A 82 26.88 -13.95 -14.89
CA ASP A 82 27.50 -12.70 -15.29
C ASP A 82 26.45 -11.59 -15.27
N GLU A 83 26.71 -10.54 -14.51
CA GLU A 83 25.82 -9.38 -14.39
C GLU A 83 25.49 -8.74 -15.73
N LEU A 84 26.43 -8.75 -16.68
CA LEU A 84 26.24 -8.20 -18.03
C LEU A 84 25.27 -9.01 -18.89
N THR A 85 25.10 -10.29 -18.60
CA THR A 85 24.34 -11.21 -19.46
C THR A 85 23.08 -11.76 -18.79
N VAL A 86 23.01 -11.76 -17.48
CA VAL A 86 21.86 -12.33 -16.74
C VAL A 86 20.55 -11.70 -17.16
N TYR A 87 20.51 -10.40 -17.29
CA TYR A 87 19.29 -9.65 -17.64
C TYR A 87 18.89 -9.81 -19.11
N ASN A 88 19.75 -10.32 -19.98
CA ASN A 88 19.44 -10.56 -21.39
C ASN A 88 18.50 -11.77 -21.62
N ASN A 89 18.27 -12.56 -20.58
CA ASN A 89 17.33 -13.66 -20.61
C ASN A 89 15.90 -13.17 -20.27
N SER A 90 14.90 -13.91 -20.77
CA SER A 90 13.52 -13.65 -20.43
C SER A 90 13.18 -14.23 -19.05
N TYR A 91 12.50 -13.43 -18.22
CA TYR A 91 12.06 -13.81 -16.89
C TYR A 91 10.56 -13.60 -16.74
N LEU A 92 9.92 -14.48 -15.97
CA LEU A 92 8.64 -14.23 -15.33
C LEU A 92 8.89 -14.03 -13.85
N LEU A 93 8.79 -12.79 -13.37
CA LEU A 93 8.91 -12.47 -11.96
C LEU A 93 7.51 -12.36 -11.34
N ILE A 94 7.26 -13.16 -10.32
CA ILE A 94 6.01 -13.16 -9.57
C ILE A 94 6.32 -12.62 -8.17
N ILE A 95 5.69 -11.51 -7.81
CA ILE A 95 5.90 -10.80 -6.55
C ILE A 95 4.55 -10.70 -5.85
N ASP A 96 4.43 -11.36 -4.71
CA ASP A 96 3.21 -11.41 -3.93
C ASP A 96 3.34 -10.48 -2.72
N ASP A 97 2.45 -9.52 -2.67
CA ASP A 97 2.24 -8.56 -1.57
C ASP A 97 3.53 -7.97 -0.97
N PRO A 98 4.34 -7.30 -1.79
CA PRO A 98 5.71 -6.92 -1.41
C PRO A 98 5.78 -5.89 -0.28
N ILE A 99 4.67 -5.22 0.07
CA ILE A 99 4.69 -4.01 0.92
C ILE A 99 3.73 -4.06 2.10
N SER A 100 2.87 -5.07 2.21
CA SER A 100 1.78 -5.15 3.20
C SER A 100 2.20 -4.98 4.67
N SER A 101 3.46 -5.18 5.00
CA SER A 101 3.96 -5.21 6.37
C SER A 101 4.94 -4.08 6.71
N PHE A 102 5.00 -3.03 5.90
CA PHE A 102 5.93 -1.93 6.10
C PHE A 102 5.22 -0.68 6.62
N ASP A 103 5.90 0.03 7.53
CA ASP A 103 5.55 1.39 7.89
C ASP A 103 5.76 2.36 6.72
N MET A 104 5.20 3.56 6.81
CA MET A 104 5.24 4.56 5.74
C MET A 104 6.67 4.94 5.32
N GLU A 105 7.63 4.99 6.26
CA GLU A 105 9.02 5.34 5.95
C GLU A 105 9.70 4.28 5.10
N ASN A 106 9.51 3.02 5.44
CA ASN A 106 10.16 1.91 4.76
C ASN A 106 9.50 1.58 3.42
N ARG A 107 8.21 1.93 3.27
CA ARG A 107 7.45 1.73 2.03
C ARG A 107 8.13 2.38 0.82
N VAL A 108 8.58 3.63 0.94
CA VAL A 108 9.25 4.36 -0.15
C VAL A 108 10.53 3.67 -0.58
N GLY A 109 11.31 3.19 0.38
CA GLY A 109 12.56 2.45 0.10
C GLY A 109 12.32 1.14 -0.64
N ILE A 110 11.33 0.35 -0.22
CA ILE A 110 10.96 -0.90 -0.91
C ILE A 110 10.44 -0.64 -2.31
N LEU A 111 9.56 0.36 -2.50
CA LEU A 111 9.06 0.72 -3.83
C LEU A 111 10.19 1.15 -4.77
N SER A 112 11.12 1.96 -4.26
CA SER A 112 12.30 2.40 -5.02
C SER A 112 13.20 1.22 -5.39
N TYR A 113 13.39 0.29 -4.48
CA TYR A 113 14.18 -0.92 -4.71
C TYR A 113 13.51 -1.83 -5.73
N LEU A 114 12.21 -2.10 -5.60
CA LEU A 114 11.45 -2.88 -6.58
C LEU A 114 11.51 -2.24 -7.98
N LYS A 115 11.29 -0.94 -8.07
CA LYS A 115 11.41 -0.20 -9.33
C LYS A 115 12.80 -0.37 -9.94
N TYR A 116 13.85 -0.24 -9.13
CA TYR A 116 15.22 -0.36 -9.57
C TYR A 116 15.51 -1.76 -10.10
N GLU A 117 15.16 -2.81 -9.37
CA GLU A 117 15.39 -4.20 -9.79
C GLU A 117 14.55 -4.57 -11.03
N LEU A 118 13.23 -4.31 -11.01
CA LEU A 118 12.37 -4.63 -12.15
C LEU A 118 12.80 -3.89 -13.44
N ASN A 119 13.33 -2.67 -13.31
CA ASN A 119 13.84 -1.91 -14.44
C ASN A 119 15.04 -2.61 -15.12
N LYS A 120 15.94 -3.25 -14.36
CA LYS A 120 17.05 -4.03 -14.90
C LYS A 120 16.55 -5.17 -15.80
N PHE A 121 15.59 -5.95 -15.29
CA PHE A 121 15.00 -7.07 -16.02
C PHE A 121 14.21 -6.62 -17.26
N ALA A 122 13.49 -5.49 -17.15
CA ALA A 122 12.70 -4.96 -18.25
C ALA A 122 13.55 -4.40 -19.38
N LEU A 123 14.64 -3.69 -19.04
CA LEU A 123 15.58 -3.14 -20.02
C LEU A 123 16.52 -4.19 -20.61
N GLY A 124 16.82 -5.25 -19.86
CA GLY A 124 17.68 -6.33 -20.34
C GLY A 124 17.00 -7.20 -21.38
N CYS A 125 15.73 -7.50 -21.22
CA CYS A 125 14.99 -8.36 -22.16
C CYS A 125 13.52 -7.94 -22.30
N LYS A 126 13.10 -7.55 -23.50
CA LYS A 126 11.73 -7.14 -23.82
C LYS A 126 10.67 -8.24 -23.60
N GLU A 127 11.10 -9.50 -23.54
CA GLU A 127 10.22 -10.66 -23.30
C GLU A 127 10.01 -10.95 -21.81
N SER A 128 10.70 -10.25 -20.92
CA SER A 128 10.48 -10.37 -19.47
C SER A 128 9.06 -9.90 -19.10
N ARG A 129 8.46 -10.58 -18.14
CA ARG A 129 7.09 -10.31 -17.66
C ARG A 129 7.08 -10.24 -16.15
N PHE A 130 6.20 -9.40 -15.61
CA PHE A 130 6.03 -9.21 -14.17
C PHE A 130 4.59 -9.44 -13.78
N LEU A 131 4.36 -10.19 -12.72
CA LEU A 131 3.08 -10.32 -12.04
C LEU A 131 3.26 -9.81 -10.61
N ILE A 132 2.65 -8.67 -10.30
CA ILE A 132 2.66 -8.08 -8.97
C ILE A 132 1.26 -8.22 -8.40
N MET A 133 1.14 -8.89 -7.26
CA MET A 133 -0.12 -9.08 -6.56
C MET A 133 -0.09 -8.27 -5.27
N THR A 134 -1.21 -7.66 -4.91
CA THR A 134 -1.36 -6.94 -3.65
C THR A 134 -2.81 -6.80 -3.27
N HIS A 135 -3.10 -6.78 -1.99
CA HIS A 135 -4.41 -6.43 -1.45
C HIS A 135 -4.47 -4.97 -0.98
N ASP A 136 -3.34 -4.24 -1.00
CA ASP A 136 -3.27 -2.83 -0.62
C ASP A 136 -3.38 -1.91 -1.84
N LEU A 137 -4.42 -1.08 -1.85
CA LEU A 137 -4.67 -0.14 -2.94
C LEU A 137 -3.55 0.88 -3.15
N GLN A 138 -2.92 1.35 -2.07
CA GLN A 138 -1.80 2.28 -2.20
C GLN A 138 -0.64 1.61 -2.93
N THR A 139 -0.35 0.35 -2.60
CA THR A 139 0.66 -0.45 -3.31
C THR A 139 0.30 -0.62 -4.78
N LEU A 140 -0.97 -0.81 -5.11
CA LEU A 140 -1.44 -0.89 -6.50
C LEU A 140 -1.16 0.42 -7.26
N PHE A 141 -1.55 1.58 -6.70
CA PHE A 141 -1.32 2.89 -7.33
C PHE A 141 0.17 3.20 -7.47
N ASP A 142 0.95 2.99 -6.43
CA ASP A 142 2.40 3.22 -6.46
C ASP A 142 3.09 2.29 -7.46
N SER A 143 2.69 1.01 -7.48
CA SER A 143 3.24 0.01 -8.41
C SER A 143 2.88 0.33 -9.85
N SER A 144 1.65 0.75 -10.13
CA SER A 144 1.26 1.14 -11.48
C SER A 144 2.09 2.30 -11.99
N LYS A 145 2.35 3.28 -11.14
CA LYS A 145 3.16 4.46 -11.48
C LYS A 145 4.60 4.08 -11.85
N TYR A 146 5.28 3.28 -11.02
CA TYR A 146 6.65 2.89 -11.35
C TYR A 146 6.72 1.93 -12.54
N VAL A 147 5.71 1.08 -12.74
CA VAL A 147 5.63 0.21 -13.93
C VAL A 147 5.43 1.04 -15.19
N GLU A 148 4.59 2.07 -15.18
CA GLU A 148 4.45 3.00 -16.31
C GLU A 148 5.79 3.68 -16.64
N GLU A 149 6.53 4.15 -15.65
CA GLU A 149 7.86 4.75 -15.84
C GLU A 149 8.88 3.76 -16.43
N ILE A 150 8.86 2.49 -15.99
CA ILE A 150 9.70 1.42 -16.56
C ILE A 150 9.35 1.20 -18.03
N LEU A 151 8.06 1.14 -18.36
CA LEU A 151 7.61 0.93 -19.74
C LEU A 151 7.95 2.09 -20.67
N GLU A 152 7.89 3.33 -20.18
CA GLU A 152 8.37 4.49 -20.95
C GLU A 152 9.86 4.38 -21.28
N ARG A 153 10.69 3.96 -20.33
CA ARG A 153 12.11 3.71 -20.57
C ARG A 153 12.33 2.58 -21.55
N CYS A 154 11.60 1.48 -21.44
CA CYS A 154 11.66 0.37 -22.38
C CYS A 154 11.26 0.82 -23.79
N ALA A 155 10.22 1.64 -23.93
CA ALA A 155 9.81 2.18 -25.23
C ALA A 155 10.92 3.01 -25.87
N ILE A 156 11.55 3.90 -25.11
CA ILE A 156 12.70 4.69 -25.59
C ILE A 156 13.86 3.78 -25.98
N THR A 157 14.19 2.80 -25.15
CA THR A 157 15.34 1.91 -25.37
C THR A 157 15.15 1.00 -26.60
N PHE A 158 13.94 0.41 -26.77
CA PHE A 158 13.73 -0.61 -27.81
C PHE A 158 13.11 -0.07 -29.11
N SER A 159 12.42 1.08 -29.08
CA SER A 159 11.76 1.63 -30.26
C SER A 159 12.14 3.08 -30.60
N GLY A 160 12.88 3.75 -29.73
CA GLY A 160 13.27 5.16 -29.92
C GLY A 160 12.10 6.15 -29.77
N GLN A 161 10.91 5.71 -29.38
CA GLN A 161 9.70 6.54 -29.26
C GLN A 161 9.07 6.40 -27.88
N ALA A 162 8.87 7.53 -27.19
CA ALA A 162 8.10 7.59 -25.96
C ALA A 162 6.60 7.49 -26.25
N GLY A 163 5.85 6.80 -25.41
CA GLY A 163 4.40 6.95 -25.30
C GLY A 163 3.48 5.94 -25.98
N GLN A 164 4.01 4.89 -26.64
CA GLN A 164 3.13 3.90 -27.30
C GLN A 164 2.77 2.64 -26.48
N ASN A 165 3.33 2.45 -25.28
CA ASN A 165 3.27 1.17 -24.57
C ASN A 165 2.24 1.06 -23.42
N LYS A 166 1.24 1.96 -23.31
CA LYS A 166 0.13 1.84 -22.34
C LYS A 166 -0.64 0.52 -22.42
N LYS A 167 -0.52 -0.20 -23.53
CA LYS A 167 -1.20 -1.49 -23.76
C LYS A 167 -0.54 -2.69 -23.07
N CYS A 168 0.62 -2.52 -22.45
CA CYS A 168 1.36 -3.63 -21.84
C CYS A 168 1.10 -3.81 -20.34
N VAL A 169 0.35 -2.92 -19.70
CA VAL A 169 -0.06 -3.05 -18.30
C VAL A 169 -1.51 -3.48 -18.26
N ASN A 170 -1.77 -4.63 -17.64
CA ASN A 170 -3.13 -5.07 -17.34
C ASN A 170 -3.31 -5.04 -15.83
N ILE A 171 -4.33 -4.35 -15.36
CA ILE A 171 -4.72 -4.38 -13.97
C ILE A 171 -5.93 -5.27 -13.85
N LEU A 172 -5.78 -6.26 -13.00
CA LEU A 172 -6.76 -7.30 -12.81
C LEU A 172 -7.18 -7.29 -11.34
N GLU A 173 -8.43 -7.60 -11.11
CA GLU A 173 -9.03 -7.76 -9.79
C GLU A 173 -9.44 -9.22 -9.61
N LEU A 174 -9.03 -9.81 -8.50
CA LEU A 174 -9.42 -11.16 -8.10
C LEU A 174 -10.55 -11.05 -7.08
N SER A 175 -11.74 -11.47 -7.48
CA SER A 175 -12.92 -11.53 -6.62
C SER A 175 -13.66 -12.84 -6.88
N ASP A 176 -14.13 -13.53 -5.83
CA ASP A 176 -14.84 -14.80 -5.93
C ASP A 176 -14.15 -15.85 -6.82
N LEU A 177 -12.82 -15.95 -6.71
CA LEU A 177 -11.98 -16.84 -7.55
C LEU A 177 -12.05 -16.52 -9.06
N LYS A 178 -12.52 -15.34 -9.44
CA LYS A 178 -12.56 -14.85 -10.82
C LYS A 178 -11.60 -13.67 -10.98
N VAL A 179 -10.86 -13.69 -12.07
CA VAL A 179 -9.98 -12.61 -12.46
C VAL A 179 -10.69 -11.76 -13.52
N THR A 180 -10.88 -10.49 -13.22
CA THR A 180 -11.53 -9.53 -14.12
C THR A 180 -10.67 -8.30 -14.35
N PRO A 181 -10.76 -7.65 -15.53
CA PRO A 181 -10.10 -6.36 -15.73
C PRO A 181 -10.61 -5.32 -14.74
N SER A 182 -9.67 -4.61 -14.09
CA SER A 182 -10.02 -3.53 -13.17
C SER A 182 -9.90 -2.16 -13.82
N ASN A 183 -10.86 -1.29 -13.55
CA ASN A 183 -10.89 0.10 -14.02
C ASN A 183 -10.34 1.10 -12.97
N LEU A 184 -9.70 0.60 -11.90
CA LEU A 184 -9.24 1.43 -10.79
C LEU A 184 -8.25 2.53 -11.20
N LEU A 185 -7.35 2.26 -12.16
CA LEU A 185 -6.34 3.24 -12.60
C LEU A 185 -6.82 4.30 -13.59
N GLY A 186 -8.00 4.16 -14.15
CA GLY A 186 -8.61 5.20 -15.00
C GLY A 186 -9.07 6.44 -14.23
N ARG A 187 -8.96 6.41 -12.89
CA ARG A 187 -9.45 7.43 -11.96
C ARG A 187 -8.30 7.99 -11.13
N HIS A 188 -8.41 9.25 -10.72
CA HIS A 188 -7.55 9.76 -9.65
C HIS A 188 -7.75 8.91 -8.38
N GLU A 189 -6.67 8.65 -7.64
CA GLU A 189 -6.68 7.79 -6.44
C GLU A 189 -7.84 8.14 -5.48
N TYR A 190 -8.00 9.40 -5.15
CA TYR A 190 -9.11 9.87 -4.31
C TYR A 190 -10.48 9.50 -4.86
N THR A 191 -10.68 9.68 -6.18
CA THR A 191 -11.94 9.32 -6.86
C THR A 191 -12.21 7.83 -6.78
N ALA A 192 -11.18 7.00 -6.92
CA ALA A 192 -11.30 5.55 -6.81
C ALA A 192 -11.65 5.12 -5.38
N LEU A 193 -10.98 5.70 -4.37
CA LEU A 193 -11.28 5.43 -2.96
C LEU A 193 -12.70 5.85 -2.58
N LEU A 194 -13.14 7.02 -3.03
CA LEU A 194 -14.50 7.52 -2.78
C LEU A 194 -15.54 6.64 -3.47
N ALA A 195 -15.29 6.20 -4.71
CA ALA A 195 -16.17 5.30 -5.45
C ALA A 195 -16.27 3.92 -4.78
N MET A 196 -15.15 3.38 -4.30
CA MET A 196 -15.13 2.12 -3.54
C MET A 196 -15.93 2.23 -2.24
N MET A 197 -15.75 3.32 -1.49
CA MET A 197 -16.51 3.57 -0.28
C MET A 197 -18.02 3.67 -0.57
N TYR A 198 -18.42 4.30 -1.70
CA TYR A 198 -19.80 4.39 -2.13
C TYR A 198 -20.38 3.01 -2.50
N ASP A 199 -19.63 2.19 -3.26
CA ASP A 199 -20.05 0.85 -3.63
C ASP A 199 -20.23 -0.06 -2.40
N TYR A 200 -19.31 0.03 -1.44
CA TYR A 200 -19.44 -0.67 -0.17
C TYR A 200 -20.63 -0.19 0.64
N ALA A 201 -20.85 1.12 0.74
CA ALA A 201 -22.01 1.69 1.42
C ALA A 201 -23.33 1.21 0.81
N LEU A 202 -23.37 1.01 -0.52
CA LEU A 202 -24.56 0.54 -1.23
C LEU A 202 -24.80 -0.96 -1.03
N ASN A 203 -23.77 -1.79 -1.24
CA ASN A 203 -23.90 -3.24 -1.43
C ASN A 203 -23.40 -4.07 -0.24
N GLY A 204 -22.54 -3.54 0.62
CA GLY A 204 -21.97 -4.26 1.78
C GLY A 204 -21.11 -5.47 1.36
N THR A 205 -20.35 -5.39 0.27
CA THR A 205 -19.59 -6.50 -0.28
C THR A 205 -18.49 -6.98 0.66
N ALA A 206 -18.45 -8.26 0.97
CA ALA A 206 -17.46 -8.88 1.87
C ALA A 206 -16.01 -8.66 1.41
N ASP A 207 -15.78 -8.55 0.10
CA ASP A 207 -14.46 -8.37 -0.50
C ASP A 207 -13.74 -7.10 -0.03
N TYR A 208 -14.47 -6.05 0.31
CA TYR A 208 -13.89 -4.78 0.79
C TYR A 208 -13.92 -4.64 2.31
N SER A 209 -14.54 -5.55 3.03
CA SER A 209 -14.72 -5.44 4.48
C SER A 209 -13.39 -5.31 5.26
N MET A 210 -12.33 -5.97 4.80
CA MET A 210 -11.02 -5.91 5.45
C MET A 210 -10.29 -4.57 5.22
N ILE A 211 -10.53 -3.91 4.09
CA ILE A 211 -9.79 -2.69 3.70
C ILE A 211 -10.61 -1.41 3.86
N ILE A 212 -11.92 -1.54 4.04
CA ILE A 212 -12.83 -0.38 4.00
C ILE A 212 -12.54 0.65 5.08
N GLY A 213 -12.08 0.21 6.26
CA GLY A 213 -11.67 1.10 7.34
C GLY A 213 -10.55 2.05 6.91
N ASN A 214 -9.54 1.52 6.24
CA ASN A 214 -8.43 2.30 5.72
C ASN A 214 -8.86 3.21 4.56
N VAL A 215 -9.77 2.74 3.70
CA VAL A 215 -10.36 3.55 2.61
C VAL A 215 -11.11 4.75 3.19
N MET A 216 -11.98 4.53 4.18
CA MET A 216 -12.73 5.59 4.87
C MET A 216 -11.79 6.65 5.48
N ARG A 217 -10.75 6.20 6.17
CA ARG A 217 -9.75 7.08 6.76
C ARG A 217 -9.05 7.93 5.70
N LYS A 218 -8.53 7.32 4.64
CA LYS A 218 -7.83 8.03 3.55
C LYS A 218 -8.73 9.04 2.84
N VAL A 219 -10.01 8.70 2.62
CA VAL A 219 -10.97 9.63 2.03
C VAL A 219 -11.18 10.85 2.93
N LEU A 220 -11.34 10.66 4.25
CA LEU A 220 -11.50 11.75 5.21
C LEU A 220 -10.24 12.61 5.32
N GLU A 221 -9.06 12.00 5.40
CA GLU A 221 -7.77 12.70 5.44
C GLU A 221 -7.56 13.58 4.21
N ALA A 222 -7.81 13.02 3.02
CA ALA A 222 -7.68 13.75 1.77
C ALA A 222 -8.70 14.92 1.70
N PHE A 223 -9.96 14.65 2.00
CA PHE A 223 -11.01 15.68 2.02
C PHE A 223 -10.68 16.81 3.00
N GLY A 224 -10.30 16.46 4.23
CA GLY A 224 -9.95 17.44 5.27
C GLY A 224 -8.75 18.28 4.90
N THR A 225 -7.70 17.64 4.39
CA THR A 225 -6.47 18.32 3.98
C THR A 225 -6.72 19.29 2.82
N PHE A 226 -7.42 18.85 1.77
CA PHE A 226 -7.64 19.68 0.59
C PHE A 226 -8.71 20.75 0.80
N THR A 227 -9.74 20.48 1.58
CA THR A 227 -10.86 21.42 1.75
C THR A 227 -10.60 22.41 2.87
N TYR A 228 -10.03 21.94 4.00
CA TYR A 228 -9.91 22.72 5.22
C TYR A 228 -8.47 22.91 5.70
N LYS A 229 -7.47 22.29 5.06
CA LYS A 229 -6.07 22.23 5.53
C LYS A 229 -5.95 21.64 6.94
N LYS A 230 -6.77 20.65 7.26
CA LYS A 230 -6.89 20.01 8.57
C LYS A 230 -6.68 18.51 8.45
N GLY A 231 -6.00 17.92 9.44
CA GLY A 231 -5.94 16.47 9.60
C GLY A 231 -7.29 15.89 10.07
N ILE A 232 -7.42 14.58 10.01
CA ILE A 232 -8.64 13.88 10.43
C ILE A 232 -8.96 14.17 11.91
N ASP A 233 -7.95 14.29 12.76
CA ASP A 233 -8.07 14.56 14.19
C ASP A 233 -8.71 15.95 14.47
N GLU A 234 -8.45 16.90 13.59
CA GLU A 234 -8.97 18.25 13.70
C GLU A 234 -10.34 18.43 13.04
N LEU A 235 -10.71 17.58 12.06
CA LEU A 235 -12.01 17.66 11.39
C LEU A 235 -13.18 17.50 12.36
N SER A 236 -13.02 16.66 13.38
CA SER A 236 -14.08 16.34 14.34
C SER A 236 -14.32 17.43 15.39
N THR A 237 -13.33 18.30 15.58
CA THR A 237 -13.35 19.30 16.66
C THR A 237 -13.32 20.73 16.16
N ASN A 238 -13.12 20.92 14.87
CA ASN A 238 -12.98 22.24 14.27
C ASN A 238 -14.34 22.88 13.99
N ASN A 239 -14.61 24.00 14.63
CA ASN A 239 -15.86 24.73 14.45
C ASN A 239 -16.07 25.20 13.00
N ASP A 240 -15.03 25.59 12.29
CA ASP A 240 -15.14 26.03 10.88
C ASP A 240 -15.69 24.93 9.99
N VAL A 241 -15.37 23.67 10.30
CA VAL A 241 -15.89 22.50 9.57
C VAL A 241 -17.33 22.20 10.01
N LEU A 242 -17.56 22.14 11.31
CA LEU A 242 -18.85 21.77 11.89
C LEU A 242 -19.91 22.84 11.66
N ASP A 243 -19.54 24.12 11.63
CA ASP A 243 -20.46 25.23 11.34
C ASP A 243 -20.90 25.28 9.87
N GLY A 244 -20.19 24.59 8.99
CA GLY A 244 -20.62 24.34 7.60
C GLY A 244 -21.75 23.32 7.46
N LEU A 245 -22.09 22.59 8.55
CA LEU A 245 -23.16 21.61 8.55
C LEU A 245 -24.52 22.24 8.92
N PRO A 246 -25.64 21.77 8.34
CA PRO A 246 -26.96 22.15 8.79
C PRO A 246 -27.17 21.82 10.27
N GLU A 247 -27.95 22.66 10.97
CA GLU A 247 -28.30 22.41 12.36
C GLU A 247 -29.05 21.07 12.50
N GLY A 248 -28.69 20.27 13.48
CA GLY A 248 -29.18 18.88 13.60
C GLY A 248 -28.19 17.83 13.07
N TYR A 249 -27.35 18.17 12.12
CA TYR A 249 -26.27 17.28 11.66
C TYR A 249 -24.98 17.44 12.45
N LYS A 250 -24.71 18.66 12.97
CA LYS A 250 -23.49 18.99 13.67
C LYS A 250 -23.19 18.01 14.81
N LYS A 251 -24.13 17.84 15.74
CA LYS A 251 -23.97 16.94 16.89
C LYS A 251 -23.79 15.47 16.49
N TYR A 252 -24.50 15.04 15.45
CA TYR A 252 -24.38 13.67 14.95
C TYR A 252 -23.00 13.40 14.37
N PHE A 253 -22.52 14.28 13.52
CA PHE A 253 -21.20 14.09 12.86
C PHE A 253 -20.03 14.36 13.82
N GLU A 254 -20.19 15.22 14.81
CA GLU A 254 -19.22 15.36 15.89
C GLU A 254 -19.00 14.03 16.62
N ASN A 255 -20.08 13.32 16.95
CA ASN A 255 -20.00 11.99 17.56
C ASN A 255 -19.41 10.93 16.62
N LEU A 256 -19.79 10.96 15.34
CA LEU A 256 -19.24 10.04 14.34
C LEU A 256 -17.73 10.22 14.20
N MET A 257 -17.29 11.45 14.02
CA MET A 257 -15.87 11.77 13.88
C MET A 257 -15.09 11.42 15.14
N TYR A 258 -15.68 11.67 16.33
CA TYR A 258 -15.08 11.29 17.59
C TYR A 258 -14.84 9.77 17.68
N ARG A 259 -15.79 8.96 17.24
CA ARG A 259 -15.62 7.50 17.16
C ARG A 259 -14.53 7.09 16.18
N LEU A 260 -14.49 7.70 15.01
CA LEU A 260 -13.50 7.38 13.97
C LEU A 260 -12.07 7.75 14.40
N VAL A 261 -11.90 8.88 15.08
CA VAL A 261 -10.61 9.39 15.54
C VAL A 261 -10.13 8.67 16.80
N LEU A 262 -10.97 8.54 17.82
CA LEU A 262 -10.58 7.92 19.09
C LEU A 262 -10.28 6.43 18.95
N ASN A 263 -11.02 5.75 18.12
CA ASN A 263 -10.80 4.34 17.86
C ASN A 263 -9.64 4.11 16.88
N GLY A 264 -9.12 5.16 16.24
CA GLY A 264 -7.94 5.14 15.38
C GLY A 264 -6.59 5.39 16.10
N GLY A 265 -6.51 5.28 17.44
CA GLY A 265 -5.22 5.27 18.16
C GLY A 265 -4.62 6.63 18.51
N SER A 266 -5.33 7.76 18.32
CA SER A 266 -4.77 9.10 18.52
C SER A 266 -4.45 9.47 19.98
N HIS A 267 -4.87 8.68 20.98
CA HIS A 267 -4.54 8.93 22.40
C HIS A 267 -3.45 8.03 22.98
N LEU A 268 -2.79 7.19 22.19
CA LEU A 268 -1.72 6.29 22.65
C LEU A 268 -0.35 6.72 22.19
N LYS A 269 -0.06 8.03 22.16
CA LYS A 269 1.30 8.53 21.84
C LYS A 269 2.40 8.01 22.78
N ASP A 270 2.06 7.39 23.90
CA ASP A 270 3.02 6.96 24.93
C ASP A 270 3.01 5.48 25.28
N LYS A 271 2.19 4.62 24.69
CA LYS A 271 2.20 3.18 25.02
C LYS A 271 2.10 2.29 23.79
N THR A 272 3.24 1.74 23.44
CA THR A 272 3.47 0.60 22.55
C THR A 272 3.11 0.78 21.07
N LYS A 273 4.13 0.97 20.25
CA LYS A 273 4.16 0.88 18.78
C LYS A 273 3.68 -0.46 18.18
N THR A 274 3.14 -1.36 18.99
CA THR A 274 2.66 -2.69 18.60
C THR A 274 1.15 -2.78 18.41
N ILE A 275 0.40 -1.70 18.71
CA ILE A 275 -1.07 -1.68 18.59
C ILE A 275 -1.52 -0.85 17.37
N ASP A 276 -0.63 -0.10 16.75
CA ASP A 276 -0.93 0.73 15.56
C ASP A 276 -1.31 -0.10 14.30
N ASP A 277 -1.05 -1.42 14.30
CA ASP A 277 -1.42 -2.32 13.22
C ASP A 277 -2.75 -3.05 13.44
N MET A 278 -3.39 -2.92 14.59
CA MET A 278 -4.72 -3.49 14.83
C MET A 278 -5.78 -2.47 14.41
N ASN A 279 -6.26 -2.61 13.19
CA ASN A 279 -7.38 -1.82 12.69
C ASN A 279 -8.60 -2.04 13.59
N PHE A 280 -9.07 -0.99 14.26
CA PHE A 280 -10.34 -1.01 15.01
C PHE A 280 -11.49 -1.59 14.19
N TYR A 281 -11.46 -1.36 12.88
CA TYR A 281 -12.44 -1.87 11.95
C TYR A 281 -12.49 -3.40 11.83
N ASP A 282 -11.46 -4.12 12.27
CA ASP A 282 -11.44 -5.59 12.25
C ASP A 282 -12.35 -6.18 13.33
N TYR A 283 -12.75 -5.38 14.33
CA TYR A 283 -13.57 -5.80 15.46
C TYR A 283 -15.05 -5.40 15.35
N ILE A 284 -15.44 -4.62 14.35
CA ILE A 284 -16.82 -4.22 14.13
C ILE A 284 -17.47 -5.05 13.02
N SER A 285 -18.80 -5.25 13.15
CA SER A 285 -19.54 -6.02 12.15
C SER A 285 -19.57 -5.34 10.78
N ASP A 286 -19.79 -6.12 9.72
CA ASP A 286 -19.87 -5.58 8.37
C ASP A 286 -21.03 -4.60 8.19
N GLU A 287 -22.13 -4.82 8.91
CA GLU A 287 -23.27 -3.88 8.94
C GLU A 287 -22.87 -2.53 9.54
N GLU A 288 -22.08 -2.54 10.62
CA GLU A 288 -21.61 -1.30 11.24
C GLU A 288 -20.57 -0.59 10.36
N LYS A 289 -19.70 -1.34 9.68
CA LYS A 289 -18.79 -0.76 8.69
C LYS A 289 -19.56 -0.11 7.53
N GLN A 290 -20.60 -0.79 7.03
CA GLN A 290 -21.43 -0.27 5.94
C GLN A 290 -22.19 0.99 6.39
N ARG A 291 -22.74 0.99 7.58
CA ARG A 291 -23.38 2.17 8.16
C ARG A 291 -22.40 3.33 8.30
N THR A 292 -21.21 3.09 8.83
CA THR A 292 -20.15 4.09 8.96
C THR A 292 -19.76 4.70 7.61
N ALA A 293 -19.65 3.88 6.57
CA ALA A 293 -19.39 4.37 5.21
C ALA A 293 -20.50 5.29 4.69
N ARG A 294 -21.78 4.95 4.94
CA ARG A 294 -22.93 5.81 4.61
C ARG A 294 -22.87 7.14 5.36
N ASP A 295 -22.57 7.09 6.66
CA ASP A 295 -22.48 8.28 7.50
C ASP A 295 -21.37 9.23 7.06
N ILE A 296 -20.20 8.69 6.67
CA ILE A 296 -19.10 9.48 6.11
C ILE A 296 -19.53 10.12 4.79
N LEU A 297 -20.19 9.38 3.90
CA LEU A 297 -20.69 9.93 2.63
C LEU A 297 -21.71 11.04 2.88
N CYS A 298 -22.59 10.89 3.85
CA CYS A 298 -23.51 11.93 4.26
C CYS A 298 -22.78 13.18 4.75
N PHE A 299 -21.74 13.00 5.60
CA PHE A 299 -20.90 14.10 6.09
C PHE A 299 -20.23 14.87 4.95
N LEU A 300 -19.54 14.16 4.06
CA LEU A 300 -18.87 14.78 2.91
C LEU A 300 -19.86 15.50 1.99
N TYR A 301 -21.02 14.90 1.76
CA TYR A 301 -22.05 15.46 0.89
C TYR A 301 -22.71 16.72 1.49
N LYS A 302 -22.96 16.73 2.79
CA LYS A 302 -23.51 17.91 3.47
C LYS A 302 -22.53 19.08 3.49
N LEU A 303 -21.23 18.81 3.64
CA LEU A 303 -20.18 19.83 3.56
C LEU A 303 -19.94 20.34 2.15
N ASN A 304 -19.90 19.44 1.16
CA ASN A 304 -19.61 19.82 -0.24
C ASN A 304 -20.32 18.89 -1.25
N PRO A 305 -21.61 19.13 -1.55
CA PRO A 305 -22.37 18.29 -2.47
C PRO A 305 -21.76 18.23 -3.87
N LYS A 306 -21.25 19.36 -4.38
CA LYS A 306 -20.66 19.44 -5.71
C LYS A 306 -19.39 18.59 -5.83
N HIS A 307 -18.60 18.55 -4.78
CA HIS A 307 -17.38 17.72 -4.72
C HIS A 307 -17.73 16.23 -4.85
N VAL A 308 -18.66 15.76 -4.03
CA VAL A 308 -19.07 14.34 -4.06
C VAL A 308 -19.71 13.98 -5.40
N ALA A 309 -20.60 14.81 -5.92
CA ALA A 309 -21.24 14.61 -7.22
C ALA A 309 -20.22 14.56 -8.38
N ALA A 310 -19.20 15.43 -8.34
CA ALA A 310 -18.17 15.47 -9.38
C ALA A 310 -17.33 14.18 -9.42
N HIS A 311 -16.95 13.66 -8.25
CA HIS A 311 -16.13 12.44 -8.15
C HIS A 311 -16.93 11.15 -8.40
N LEU A 312 -18.23 11.15 -8.12
CA LEU A 312 -19.11 9.97 -8.28
C LEU A 312 -20.05 10.06 -9.50
N LYS A 313 -19.81 10.98 -10.44
CA LYS A 313 -20.68 11.23 -11.60
C LYS A 313 -21.01 9.99 -12.42
N GLU A 314 -20.12 9.00 -12.45
CA GLU A 314 -20.29 7.75 -13.21
C GLU A 314 -21.22 6.73 -12.52
N LYS A 315 -21.55 6.92 -11.23
CA LYS A 315 -22.34 5.97 -10.44
C LYS A 315 -23.84 6.11 -10.60
N GLY A 316 -24.32 7.21 -11.17
CA GLY A 316 -25.76 7.49 -11.33
C GLY A 316 -26.49 7.65 -10.00
N ASN A 317 -27.51 8.50 -9.94
CA ASN A 317 -28.43 8.69 -8.80
C ASN A 317 -27.77 8.90 -7.41
N VAL A 318 -26.47 9.29 -7.36
CA VAL A 318 -25.68 9.43 -6.14
C VAL A 318 -26.32 10.39 -5.15
N GLU A 319 -26.78 11.55 -5.64
CA GLU A 319 -27.39 12.58 -4.78
C GLU A 319 -28.67 12.09 -4.11
N MET A 320 -29.52 11.39 -4.85
CA MET A 320 -30.76 10.83 -4.31
C MET A 320 -30.45 9.76 -3.27
N GLN A 321 -29.49 8.89 -3.55
CA GLN A 321 -29.12 7.80 -2.64
C GLN A 321 -28.50 8.32 -1.34
N ILE A 322 -27.56 9.27 -1.40
CA ILE A 322 -26.96 9.86 -0.20
C ILE A 322 -27.99 10.66 0.60
N THR A 323 -28.86 11.40 -0.08
CA THR A 323 -29.94 12.14 0.59
C THR A 323 -30.89 11.20 1.33
N GLN A 324 -31.18 10.03 0.75
CA GLN A 324 -31.97 9.00 1.41
C GLN A 324 -31.27 8.48 2.68
N TRP A 325 -29.99 8.16 2.61
CA TRP A 325 -29.22 7.72 3.78
C TRP A 325 -29.17 8.78 4.88
N CYS A 326 -29.03 10.05 4.52
CA CYS A 326 -29.06 11.14 5.49
C CYS A 326 -30.41 11.16 6.28
N LYS A 327 -31.53 10.98 5.58
CA LYS A 327 -32.85 10.92 6.21
C LYS A 327 -33.02 9.68 7.13
N GLU A 328 -32.55 8.54 6.66
CA GLU A 328 -32.68 7.28 7.40
C GLU A 328 -31.82 7.23 8.67
N ASN A 329 -30.63 7.79 8.62
CA ASN A 329 -29.64 7.64 9.68
C ASN A 329 -29.58 8.83 10.66
N ILE A 330 -29.92 10.03 10.21
CA ILE A 330 -29.62 11.27 10.94
C ILE A 330 -30.90 12.04 11.32
N GLU A 331 -31.94 12.00 10.47
CA GLU A 331 -33.17 12.78 10.68
C GLU A 331 -34.23 12.00 11.51
N LYS A 332 -33.89 10.79 11.99
CA LYS A 332 -34.71 10.06 12.98
C LYS A 332 -34.31 10.49 14.37
#